data_a5aa11a3c3264c797de7c36cffd6730d
#
_entry.id   a5aa11a3c3264c797de7c36cffd6730d
#
_cell.length_a   1.000
_cell.length_b   1.000
_cell.length_c   1.000
_cell.angle_alpha   90.00
_cell.angle_beta   90.00
_cell.angle_gamma   90.00
#
_symmetry.space_group_name_H-M   'P 1'
#
loop_
_entity.id
_entity.type
_entity.pdbx_description
1 polymer ?
#
loop_
_entity_poly.entity_id
_entity_poly.type
_entity_poly.pdbx_seq_one_letter_code
_entity_poly.pdbx_strand_id
1 'polypeptide(L)'
;ASDIPGETYVGIIYKDWPVMIPVGGLASYAGDVLAIVVAETREEARIAAELIDVDYEVMQPITDPAVAIASTDIAVWNSQNNILSTSTYSRGDTEIGLKTAKHVVSETFITQRIEHAFLEPESTLAVPSRMGDERKLHVYSGGQGVWDDRNDIARVLNITNDDVTVELVSNGGAFGGKEDMSNQAHAALAAWLLDVPVKCTLSREESFRMHAKRHPITMHYEAGCDDNGKLV
;
A
#
# COMPACT_ATOMS: atom_id res chain seq x y z
N ALA A 1 5.99 -7.44 15.35
CA ALA A 1 6.71 -7.98 14.18
C ALA A 1 7.42 -9.30 14.49
N SER A 2 7.96 -9.50 15.71
CA SER A 2 8.64 -10.75 16.11
C SER A 2 7.75 -12.01 16.02
N ASP A 3 6.44 -11.84 16.02
CA ASP A 3 5.46 -12.93 15.98
C ASP A 3 5.09 -13.35 14.56
N ILE A 4 5.61 -12.67 13.53
CA ILE A 4 5.41 -13.02 12.13
C ILE A 4 6.27 -14.25 11.81
N PRO A 5 5.67 -15.41 11.45
CA PRO A 5 6.45 -16.64 11.25
C PRO A 5 7.15 -16.71 9.90
N GLY A 6 6.77 -15.89 8.95
CA GLY A 6 7.27 -15.88 7.58
C GLY A 6 7.83 -14.54 7.13
N GLU A 7 7.44 -14.10 5.94
CA GLU A 7 7.91 -12.84 5.36
C GLU A 7 7.28 -11.64 6.07
N THR A 8 8.08 -10.62 6.32
CA THR A 8 7.67 -9.41 7.03
C THR A 8 7.30 -8.25 6.09
N TYR A 9 7.49 -8.44 4.78
CA TYR A 9 7.17 -7.46 3.75
C TYR A 9 6.18 -8.02 2.73
N VAL A 10 5.26 -7.19 2.31
CA VAL A 10 4.23 -7.46 1.30
C VAL A 10 4.25 -6.39 0.21
N GLY A 11 3.45 -6.54 -0.83
CA GLY A 11 3.31 -5.59 -1.92
C GLY A 11 3.10 -6.28 -3.26
N ILE A 12 2.40 -5.65 -4.18
CA ILE A 12 2.03 -6.24 -5.47
C ILE A 12 3.24 -6.29 -6.43
N ILE A 13 3.94 -5.16 -6.59
CA ILE A 13 5.07 -5.04 -7.53
C ILE A 13 6.39 -5.24 -6.79
N TYR A 14 6.60 -4.48 -5.73
CA TYR A 14 7.74 -4.61 -4.84
C TYR A 14 7.27 -5.09 -3.47
N LYS A 15 8.05 -6.01 -2.87
CA LYS A 15 7.79 -6.49 -1.51
C LYS A 15 8.52 -5.58 -0.52
N ASP A 16 8.10 -4.35 -0.43
CA ASP A 16 8.74 -3.27 0.34
C ASP A 16 7.83 -2.63 1.39
N TRP A 17 6.57 -3.08 1.48
CA TRP A 17 5.65 -2.60 2.50
C TRP A 17 5.68 -3.53 3.73
N PRO A 18 6.14 -3.04 4.90
CA PRO A 18 6.23 -3.88 6.09
C PRO A 18 4.84 -4.21 6.64
N VAL A 19 4.60 -5.47 6.97
CA VAL A 19 3.36 -5.90 7.66
C VAL A 19 3.26 -5.24 9.03
N MET A 20 4.37 -5.20 9.76
CA MET A 20 4.53 -4.46 11.02
C MET A 20 5.97 -3.98 11.16
N ILE A 21 6.15 -2.79 11.66
CA ILE A 21 7.46 -2.24 11.98
C ILE A 21 8.03 -2.93 13.23
N PRO A 22 9.21 -3.54 13.17
CA PRO A 22 9.86 -4.10 14.35
C PRO A 22 10.36 -3.01 15.30
N VAL A 23 10.59 -3.36 16.55
CA VAL A 23 11.28 -2.47 17.51
C VAL A 23 12.65 -2.09 16.96
N GLY A 24 12.97 -0.80 16.96
CA GLY A 24 14.18 -0.25 16.34
C GLY A 24 14.09 -0.12 14.80
N GLY A 25 12.96 -0.46 14.20
CA GLY A 25 12.70 -0.29 12.76
C GLY A 25 12.27 1.14 12.42
N LEU A 26 12.31 1.45 11.13
CA LEU A 26 11.92 2.77 10.59
C LEU A 26 10.46 2.74 10.18
N ALA A 27 9.63 3.59 10.79
CA ALA A 27 8.30 3.92 10.29
C ALA A 27 8.43 5.00 9.21
N SER A 28 7.99 4.68 8.00
CA SER A 28 8.16 5.55 6.82
C SER A 28 7.02 6.54 6.65
N TYR A 29 5.85 6.25 7.19
CA TYR A 29 4.68 7.14 7.14
C TYR A 29 3.71 6.86 8.30
N ALA A 30 2.72 7.74 8.48
CA ALA A 30 1.78 7.68 9.61
C ALA A 30 0.82 6.47 9.60
N GLY A 31 0.79 5.70 8.52
CA GLY A 31 -0.04 4.49 8.38
C GLY A 31 0.68 3.18 8.66
N ASP A 32 1.99 3.21 8.91
CA ASP A 32 2.76 2.02 9.26
C ASP A 32 2.26 1.41 10.57
N VAL A 33 2.05 0.09 10.56
CA VAL A 33 1.52 -0.64 11.72
C VAL A 33 2.67 -1.02 12.66
N LEU A 34 2.53 -0.67 13.93
CA LEU A 34 3.52 -0.97 14.96
C LEU A 34 3.15 -2.21 15.77
N ALA A 35 1.86 -2.40 16.04
CA ALA A 35 1.35 -3.52 16.82
C ALA A 35 -0.10 -3.86 16.41
N ILE A 36 -0.50 -5.09 16.73
CA ILE A 36 -1.88 -5.56 16.61
C ILE A 36 -2.34 -5.95 18.03
N VAL A 37 -3.50 -5.48 18.42
CA VAL A 37 -4.14 -5.83 19.68
C VAL A 37 -5.42 -6.60 19.40
N VAL A 38 -5.58 -7.75 20.04
CA VAL A 38 -6.77 -8.60 19.92
C VAL A 38 -7.45 -8.71 21.28
N ALA A 39 -8.75 -8.51 21.30
CA ALA A 39 -9.59 -8.68 22.50
C ALA A 39 -10.94 -9.29 22.11
N GLU A 40 -11.79 -9.60 23.07
CA GLU A 40 -13.11 -10.17 22.82
C GLU A 40 -14.03 -9.17 22.11
N THR A 41 -13.87 -7.89 22.41
CA THR A 41 -14.64 -6.80 21.79
C THR A 41 -13.72 -5.76 21.13
N ARG A 42 -14.26 -5.05 20.12
CA ARG A 42 -13.57 -3.96 19.45
C ARG A 42 -13.20 -2.82 20.41
N GLU A 43 -14.06 -2.56 21.41
CA GLU A 43 -13.85 -1.51 22.40
C GLU A 43 -12.66 -1.84 23.30
N GLU A 44 -12.61 -3.06 23.83
CA GLU A 44 -11.49 -3.54 24.64
C GLU A 44 -10.18 -3.52 23.85
N ALA A 45 -10.19 -3.98 22.59
CA ALA A 45 -9.01 -3.93 21.72
C ALA A 45 -8.49 -2.50 21.54
N ARG A 46 -9.37 -1.52 21.38
CA ARG A 46 -9.00 -0.11 21.25
C ARG A 46 -8.43 0.46 22.55
N ILE A 47 -9.09 0.22 23.67
CA ILE A 47 -8.60 0.66 24.98
C ILE A 47 -7.23 0.05 25.25
N ALA A 48 -7.04 -1.22 24.97
CA ALA A 48 -5.76 -1.89 25.16
C ALA A 48 -4.67 -1.36 24.21
N ALA A 49 -5.02 -1.00 22.98
CA ALA A 49 -4.08 -0.39 22.03
C ALA A 49 -3.57 0.98 22.50
N GLU A 50 -4.42 1.77 23.16
CA GLU A 50 -4.04 3.07 23.74
C GLU A 50 -3.05 2.95 24.92
N LEU A 51 -2.91 1.76 25.51
CA LEU A 51 -1.94 1.48 26.57
C LEU A 51 -0.54 1.15 26.05
N ILE A 52 -0.38 1.01 24.72
CA ILE A 52 0.92 0.77 24.11
C ILE A 52 1.68 2.10 24.08
N ASP A 53 2.76 2.16 24.85
CA ASP A 53 3.67 3.29 24.84
C ASP A 53 4.76 3.06 23.79
N VAL A 54 5.01 4.07 22.95
CA VAL A 54 5.99 3.99 21.87
C VAL A 54 6.97 5.14 21.99
N ASP A 55 8.22 4.80 22.18
CA ASP A 55 9.33 5.75 22.18
C ASP A 55 9.86 5.91 20.74
N TYR A 56 9.83 7.16 20.25
CA TYR A 56 10.24 7.50 18.88
C TYR A 56 11.51 8.34 18.87
N GLU A 57 12.49 7.91 18.08
CA GLU A 57 13.51 8.80 17.57
C GLU A 57 12.96 9.52 16.33
N VAL A 58 12.60 10.81 16.48
CA VAL A 58 11.97 11.59 15.41
C VAL A 58 13.02 11.98 14.39
N MET A 59 12.84 11.53 13.15
CA MET A 59 13.71 11.84 12.02
C MET A 59 13.11 12.98 11.16
N GLN A 60 13.96 13.62 10.34
CA GLN A 60 13.52 14.65 9.40
C GLN A 60 12.68 14.01 8.28
N PRO A 61 11.38 14.34 8.13
CA PRO A 61 10.57 13.81 7.06
C PRO A 61 10.86 14.50 5.73
N ILE A 62 10.74 13.76 4.64
CA ILE A 62 10.68 14.30 3.28
C ILE A 62 9.28 14.01 2.72
N THR A 63 8.55 15.08 2.40
CA THR A 63 7.16 15.00 1.92
C THR A 63 6.96 15.56 0.51
N ASP A 64 8.01 16.14 -0.08
CA ASP A 64 8.01 16.71 -1.42
C ASP A 64 8.90 15.88 -2.36
N PRO A 65 8.38 15.37 -3.50
CA PRO A 65 9.16 14.57 -4.45
C PRO A 65 10.36 15.29 -5.05
N ALA A 66 10.26 16.60 -5.29
CA ALA A 66 11.38 17.37 -5.85
C ALA A 66 12.52 17.52 -4.82
N VAL A 67 12.16 17.71 -3.55
CA VAL A 67 13.11 17.71 -2.44
C VAL A 67 13.74 16.33 -2.27
N ALA A 68 12.94 15.25 -2.40
CA ALA A 68 13.43 13.88 -2.32
C ALA A 68 14.49 13.57 -3.39
N ILE A 69 14.23 13.94 -4.65
CA ILE A 69 15.17 13.73 -5.77
C ILE A 69 16.47 14.53 -5.58
N ALA A 70 16.37 15.74 -5.02
CA ALA A 70 17.52 16.59 -4.78
C ALA A 70 18.33 16.21 -3.52
N SER A 71 17.76 15.38 -2.63
CA SER A 71 18.42 14.97 -1.39
C SER A 71 19.46 13.89 -1.66
N THR A 72 20.64 14.06 -1.09
CA THR A 72 21.72 13.07 -1.10
C THR A 72 21.86 12.35 0.24
N ASP A 73 21.30 12.91 1.31
CA ASP A 73 21.57 12.51 2.68
C ASP A 73 20.43 11.68 3.29
N ILE A 74 19.23 11.74 2.70
CA ILE A 74 18.04 11.04 3.18
C ILE A 74 17.51 10.14 2.07
N ALA A 75 17.49 8.83 2.31
CA ALA A 75 16.85 7.86 1.46
C ALA A 75 15.41 7.63 1.94
N VAL A 76 14.43 8.00 1.12
CA VAL A 76 13.00 7.74 1.38
C VAL A 76 12.64 6.29 1.03
N TRP A 77 13.33 5.73 0.06
CA TRP A 77 13.22 4.34 -0.35
C TRP A 77 14.63 3.75 -0.54
N ASN A 78 14.77 2.45 -0.61
CA ASN A 78 16.07 1.75 -0.69
C ASN A 78 16.92 2.06 -1.93
N SER A 79 16.58 3.10 -2.70
CA SER A 79 17.37 3.57 -3.84
C SER A 79 18.27 4.73 -3.44
N GLN A 80 19.47 4.76 -4.01
CA GLN A 80 20.46 5.79 -3.71
C GLN A 80 20.04 7.21 -4.11
N ASN A 81 18.99 7.36 -4.96
CA ASN A 81 18.59 8.65 -5.54
C ASN A 81 17.13 9.00 -5.29
N ASN A 82 16.43 8.29 -4.40
CA ASN A 82 14.97 8.43 -4.19
C ASN A 82 14.12 8.32 -5.46
N ILE A 83 14.64 7.63 -6.48
CA ILE A 83 13.96 7.35 -7.74
C ILE A 83 13.58 5.87 -7.75
N LEU A 84 12.27 5.59 -7.68
CA LEU A 84 11.76 4.24 -7.68
C LEU A 84 12.02 3.54 -9.04
N SER A 85 11.68 4.22 -10.13
CA SER A 85 11.90 3.70 -11.48
C SER A 85 11.94 4.83 -12.51
N THR A 86 12.56 4.54 -13.65
CA THR A 86 12.55 5.41 -14.81
C THR A 86 12.15 4.60 -16.04
N SER A 87 11.18 5.11 -16.81
CA SER A 87 10.77 4.51 -18.08
C SER A 87 10.89 5.55 -19.19
N THR A 88 11.45 5.14 -20.31
CA THR A 88 11.58 6.00 -21.50
C THR A 88 10.95 5.32 -22.70
N TYR A 89 10.28 6.13 -23.52
CA TYR A 89 9.74 5.71 -24.79
C TYR A 89 10.06 6.78 -25.84
N SER A 90 10.51 6.38 -27.01
CA SER A 90 10.71 7.32 -28.11
C SER A 90 10.22 6.73 -29.45
N ARG A 91 9.69 7.58 -30.29
CA ARG A 91 9.30 7.24 -31.66
C ARG A 91 9.51 8.45 -32.57
N GLY A 92 10.27 8.27 -33.64
CA GLY A 92 10.63 9.35 -34.54
C GLY A 92 11.62 10.34 -33.92
N ASP A 93 11.62 11.57 -34.44
CA ASP A 93 12.49 12.65 -33.96
C ASP A 93 11.64 13.85 -33.54
N THR A 94 11.38 13.96 -32.26
CA THR A 94 10.57 15.02 -31.64
C THR A 94 11.24 16.38 -31.72
N GLU A 95 12.57 16.46 -31.70
CA GLU A 95 13.27 17.75 -31.83
C GLU A 95 13.09 18.37 -33.23
N ILE A 96 13.20 17.54 -34.28
CA ILE A 96 12.94 17.99 -35.64
C ILE A 96 11.47 18.35 -35.80
N GLY A 97 10.55 17.51 -35.29
CA GLY A 97 9.11 17.77 -35.32
C GLY A 97 8.76 19.13 -34.72
N LEU A 98 9.19 19.40 -33.50
CA LEU A 98 8.93 20.68 -32.82
C LEU A 98 9.57 21.88 -33.53
N LYS A 99 10.79 21.74 -34.07
CA LYS A 99 11.45 22.81 -34.82
C LYS A 99 10.73 23.16 -36.15
N THR A 100 10.05 22.18 -36.74
CA THR A 100 9.33 22.36 -38.00
C THR A 100 7.85 22.68 -37.86
N ALA A 101 7.32 22.52 -36.64
CA ALA A 101 5.94 22.85 -36.32
C ALA A 101 5.62 24.33 -36.56
N LYS A 102 4.40 24.63 -37.02
CA LYS A 102 3.90 25.99 -37.15
C LYS A 102 3.43 26.58 -35.83
N HIS A 103 2.86 25.73 -35.01
CA HIS A 103 2.36 26.08 -33.67
C HIS A 103 2.97 25.11 -32.66
N VAL A 104 3.56 25.64 -31.62
CA VAL A 104 4.13 24.86 -30.50
C VAL A 104 3.53 25.37 -29.23
N VAL A 105 3.10 24.44 -28.38
CA VAL A 105 2.65 24.72 -27.00
C VAL A 105 3.55 23.96 -26.05
N SER A 106 4.03 24.64 -25.01
CA SER A 106 4.82 24.04 -23.93
C SER A 106 4.19 24.44 -22.59
N GLU A 107 3.72 23.44 -21.84
CA GLU A 107 2.98 23.67 -20.61
C GLU A 107 3.36 22.66 -19.52
N THR A 108 3.21 23.08 -18.29
CA THR A 108 3.38 22.22 -17.12
C THR A 108 2.05 22.01 -16.41
N PHE A 109 1.67 20.75 -16.22
CA PHE A 109 0.48 20.36 -15.49
C PHE A 109 0.87 19.68 -14.19
N ILE A 110 0.15 20.00 -13.10
CA ILE A 110 0.36 19.39 -11.80
C ILE A 110 -0.97 18.83 -11.31
N THR A 111 -1.00 17.54 -10.99
CA THR A 111 -2.15 16.94 -10.31
C THR A 111 -1.90 16.86 -8.81
N GLN A 112 -2.97 16.99 -8.02
CA GLN A 112 -2.90 16.83 -6.58
C GLN A 112 -2.92 15.35 -6.18
N ARG A 113 -2.49 15.08 -4.93
CA ARG A 113 -2.80 13.83 -4.26
C ARG A 113 -4.30 13.73 -4.03
N ILE A 114 -4.90 12.56 -4.30
CA ILE A 114 -6.33 12.34 -4.14
C ILE A 114 -6.57 11.16 -3.21
N GLU A 115 -7.46 11.39 -2.24
CA GLU A 115 -8.02 10.36 -1.38
C GLU A 115 -9.18 9.67 -2.10
N HIS A 116 -9.21 8.34 -2.09
CA HIS A 116 -10.27 7.54 -2.72
C HIS A 116 -11.62 7.71 -2.01
N ALA A 117 -11.59 7.91 -0.71
CA ALA A 117 -12.76 8.20 0.14
C ALA A 117 -13.93 7.23 -0.08
N PHE A 118 -13.62 5.94 -0.28
CA PHE A 118 -14.65 4.91 -0.36
C PHE A 118 -15.48 4.88 0.94
N LEU A 119 -16.79 4.63 0.81
CA LEU A 119 -17.72 4.76 1.94
C LEU A 119 -17.43 3.75 3.05
N GLU A 120 -17.10 2.51 2.69
CA GLU A 120 -16.76 1.45 3.62
C GLU A 120 -15.24 1.38 3.84
N PRO A 121 -14.73 1.61 5.07
CA PRO A 121 -13.31 1.34 5.40
C PRO A 121 -12.96 -0.13 5.21
N GLU A 122 -11.67 -0.41 5.19
CA GLU A 122 -11.14 -1.77 5.07
C GLU A 122 -11.62 -2.65 6.23
N SER A 123 -12.10 -3.83 5.90
CA SER A 123 -12.56 -4.82 6.86
C SER A 123 -12.21 -6.23 6.40
N THR A 124 -11.67 -7.01 7.32
CA THR A 124 -11.26 -8.39 7.08
C THR A 124 -11.69 -9.26 8.25
N LEU A 125 -12.23 -10.44 7.96
CA LEU A 125 -12.48 -11.50 8.94
C LEU A 125 -11.63 -12.71 8.56
N ALA A 126 -10.78 -13.17 9.45
CA ALA A 126 -9.99 -14.40 9.30
C ALA A 126 -10.51 -15.47 10.26
N VAL A 127 -10.78 -16.66 9.74
CA VAL A 127 -11.35 -17.78 10.48
C VAL A 127 -10.45 -19.00 10.31
N PRO A 128 -9.74 -19.44 11.36
CA PRO A 128 -8.98 -20.68 11.33
C PRO A 128 -9.94 -21.87 11.33
N SER A 129 -9.56 -22.93 10.63
CA SER A 129 -10.31 -24.19 10.59
C SER A 129 -9.34 -25.36 10.52
N ARG A 130 -9.87 -26.58 10.71
CA ARG A 130 -9.10 -27.81 10.59
C ARG A 130 -9.82 -28.76 9.62
N MET A 131 -9.04 -29.38 8.75
CA MET A 131 -9.49 -30.44 7.87
C MET A 131 -8.66 -31.70 8.16
N GLY A 132 -9.16 -32.55 9.05
CA GLY A 132 -8.35 -33.60 9.70
C GLY A 132 -7.26 -32.98 10.58
N ASP A 133 -6.01 -33.37 10.34
CA ASP A 133 -4.85 -32.81 11.05
C ASP A 133 -4.30 -31.52 10.42
N GLU A 134 -4.77 -31.18 9.23
CA GLU A 134 -4.32 -29.98 8.52
C GLU A 134 -5.02 -28.73 9.05
N ARG A 135 -4.24 -27.70 9.29
CA ARG A 135 -4.76 -26.39 9.68
C ARG A 135 -4.97 -25.53 8.43
N LYS A 136 -6.12 -24.91 8.31
CA LYS A 136 -6.52 -24.05 7.19
C LYS A 136 -6.98 -22.69 7.71
N LEU A 137 -6.92 -21.69 6.83
CA LEU A 137 -7.37 -20.34 7.12
C LEU A 137 -8.32 -19.85 6.04
N HIS A 138 -9.51 -19.40 6.43
CA HIS A 138 -10.45 -18.73 5.53
C HIS A 138 -10.49 -17.25 5.86
N VAL A 139 -10.23 -16.40 4.86
CA VAL A 139 -10.15 -14.94 5.00
C VAL A 139 -11.22 -14.30 4.12
N TYR A 140 -12.16 -13.62 4.74
CA TYR A 140 -13.16 -12.79 4.07
C TYR A 140 -12.59 -11.39 3.92
N SER A 141 -12.33 -10.95 2.68
CA SER A 141 -11.68 -9.69 2.35
C SER A 141 -12.62 -8.74 1.65
N GLY A 142 -12.67 -7.50 2.09
CA GLY A 142 -13.28 -6.38 1.37
C GLY A 142 -12.32 -5.69 0.39
N GLY A 143 -11.19 -6.33 0.04
CA GLY A 143 -10.16 -5.80 -0.86
C GLY A 143 -10.51 -5.89 -2.34
N GLN A 144 -9.50 -5.76 -3.20
CA GLN A 144 -9.63 -5.84 -4.66
C GLN A 144 -8.75 -6.94 -5.28
N GLY A 145 -7.80 -7.53 -4.52
CA GLY A 145 -6.78 -8.43 -5.01
C GLY A 145 -6.74 -9.79 -4.27
N VAL A 146 -7.80 -10.61 -4.34
CA VAL A 146 -7.89 -11.88 -3.56
C VAL A 146 -6.75 -12.86 -3.81
N TRP A 147 -6.18 -12.86 -5.02
CA TRP A 147 -5.06 -13.75 -5.35
C TRP A 147 -3.75 -13.27 -4.73
N ASP A 148 -3.52 -11.96 -4.74
CA ASP A 148 -2.36 -11.33 -4.12
C ASP A 148 -2.48 -11.41 -2.59
N ASP A 149 -3.66 -11.12 -2.03
CA ASP A 149 -3.97 -11.31 -0.61
C ASP A 149 -3.65 -12.74 -0.16
N ARG A 150 -4.11 -13.76 -0.91
CA ARG A 150 -3.85 -15.17 -0.61
C ARG A 150 -2.35 -15.48 -0.60
N ASN A 151 -1.65 -15.06 -1.64
CA ASN A 151 -0.22 -15.34 -1.78
C ASN A 151 0.58 -14.67 -0.65
N ASP A 152 0.28 -13.42 -0.35
CA ASP A 152 1.00 -12.66 0.68
C ASP A 152 0.65 -13.15 2.09
N ILE A 153 -0.61 -13.50 2.38
CA ILE A 153 -1.00 -14.12 3.66
C ILE A 153 -0.25 -15.44 3.86
N ALA A 154 -0.20 -16.31 2.84
CA ALA A 154 0.50 -17.58 2.94
C ALA A 154 2.00 -17.38 3.24
N ARG A 155 2.65 -16.40 2.61
CA ARG A 155 4.06 -16.06 2.84
C ARG A 155 4.31 -15.45 4.21
N VAL A 156 3.44 -14.55 4.67
CA VAL A 156 3.51 -13.95 6.01
C VAL A 156 3.36 -15.01 7.10
N LEU A 157 2.49 -15.98 6.89
CA LEU A 157 2.26 -17.07 7.83
C LEU A 157 3.23 -18.25 7.68
N ASN A 158 4.08 -18.25 6.66
CA ASN A 158 4.98 -19.35 6.30
C ASN A 158 4.23 -20.69 6.10
N ILE A 159 3.12 -20.64 5.37
CA ILE A 159 2.28 -21.79 5.01
C ILE A 159 2.07 -21.84 3.49
N THR A 160 1.43 -22.89 3.00
CA THR A 160 1.18 -23.01 1.57
C THR A 160 -0.07 -22.25 1.14
N ASN A 161 -0.14 -21.87 -0.15
CA ASN A 161 -1.35 -21.27 -0.71
C ASN A 161 -2.59 -22.16 -0.57
N ASP A 162 -2.41 -23.49 -0.50
CA ASP A 162 -3.52 -24.42 -0.34
C ASP A 162 -4.10 -24.43 1.09
N ASP A 163 -3.39 -23.83 2.03
CA ASP A 163 -3.84 -23.68 3.41
C ASP A 163 -4.66 -22.40 3.62
N VAL A 164 -4.67 -21.50 2.62
CA VAL A 164 -5.37 -20.20 2.69
C VAL A 164 -6.44 -20.11 1.62
N THR A 165 -7.66 -19.79 2.02
CA THR A 165 -8.74 -19.39 1.11
C THR A 165 -9.05 -17.92 1.36
N VAL A 166 -9.01 -17.09 0.32
CA VAL A 166 -9.48 -15.70 0.39
C VAL A 166 -10.74 -15.56 -0.41
N GLU A 167 -11.81 -15.12 0.24
CA GLU A 167 -13.11 -14.86 -0.35
C GLU A 167 -13.37 -13.36 -0.42
N LEU A 168 -13.61 -12.85 -1.63
CA LEU A 168 -14.03 -11.48 -1.83
C LEU A 168 -15.49 -11.32 -1.42
N VAL A 169 -15.73 -10.50 -0.42
CA VAL A 169 -17.07 -10.10 -0.02
C VAL A 169 -17.49 -8.80 -0.71
N SER A 170 -18.79 -8.49 -0.70
CA SER A 170 -19.27 -7.19 -1.19
C SER A 170 -18.60 -6.07 -0.45
N ASN A 171 -18.11 -5.05 -1.16
CA ASN A 171 -17.51 -3.87 -0.57
C ASN A 171 -18.22 -2.58 -0.98
N GLY A 172 -18.17 -1.60 -0.11
CA GLY A 172 -18.76 -0.27 -0.29
C GLY A 172 -17.84 0.72 -1.01
N GLY A 173 -17.19 0.26 -2.08
CA GLY A 173 -16.28 1.04 -2.91
C GLY A 173 -14.81 0.80 -2.57
N ALA A 174 -13.94 1.03 -3.56
CA ALA A 174 -12.50 0.88 -3.41
C ALA A 174 -11.71 1.85 -4.32
N PHE A 175 -12.10 1.98 -5.60
CA PHE A 175 -11.53 2.94 -6.57
C PHE A 175 -10.00 2.83 -6.72
N GLY A 176 -9.43 1.61 -6.56
CA GLY A 176 -7.98 1.37 -6.55
C GLY A 176 -7.31 1.53 -5.17
N GLY A 177 -8.02 1.98 -4.15
CA GLY A 177 -7.46 2.18 -2.81
C GLY A 177 -7.42 0.92 -1.93
N LYS A 178 -7.95 -0.21 -2.41
CA LYS A 178 -7.93 -1.50 -1.71
C LYS A 178 -7.26 -2.60 -2.53
N GLU A 179 -6.41 -2.23 -3.49
CA GLU A 179 -5.63 -3.20 -4.29
C GLU A 179 -4.49 -3.78 -3.47
N ASP A 180 -3.70 -2.92 -2.84
CA ASP A 180 -2.69 -3.37 -1.91
C ASP A 180 -3.32 -3.91 -0.63
N MET A 181 -2.69 -4.95 -0.07
CA MET A 181 -3.15 -5.58 1.15
C MET A 181 -2.99 -4.61 2.34
N SER A 182 -4.09 -4.22 2.97
CA SER A 182 -4.08 -3.30 4.11
C SER A 182 -4.12 -4.04 5.45
N ASN A 183 -5.27 -4.60 5.83
CA ASN A 183 -5.47 -5.25 7.14
C ASN A 183 -5.66 -6.78 7.07
N GLN A 184 -5.59 -7.37 5.88
CA GLN A 184 -5.82 -8.79 5.66
C GLN A 184 -4.75 -9.65 6.36
N ALA A 185 -3.47 -9.28 6.19
CA ALA A 185 -2.37 -9.98 6.86
C ALA A 185 -2.46 -9.86 8.38
N HIS A 186 -2.90 -8.73 8.90
CA HIS A 186 -3.03 -8.49 10.34
C HIS A 186 -4.10 -9.38 10.95
N ALA A 187 -5.29 -9.44 10.35
CA ALA A 187 -6.37 -10.32 10.79
C ALA A 187 -5.97 -11.79 10.66
N ALA A 188 -5.34 -12.16 9.53
CA ALA A 188 -4.86 -13.51 9.26
C ALA A 188 -3.80 -13.97 10.28
N LEU A 189 -2.80 -13.13 10.55
CA LEU A 189 -1.74 -13.40 11.53
C LEU A 189 -2.33 -13.62 12.93
N ALA A 190 -3.18 -12.71 13.37
CA ALA A 190 -3.81 -12.82 14.69
C ALA A 190 -4.67 -14.07 14.81
N ALA A 191 -5.50 -14.38 13.81
CA ALA A 191 -6.33 -15.59 13.80
C ALA A 191 -5.48 -16.86 13.76
N TRP A 192 -4.39 -16.84 13.00
CA TRP A 192 -3.46 -17.97 12.93
C TRP A 192 -2.74 -18.23 14.25
N LEU A 193 -2.24 -17.21 14.90
CA LEU A 193 -1.50 -17.36 16.16
C LEU A 193 -2.39 -17.75 17.33
N LEU A 194 -3.60 -17.17 17.40
CA LEU A 194 -4.52 -17.38 18.52
C LEU A 194 -5.45 -18.59 18.35
N ASP A 195 -5.56 -19.12 17.12
CA ASP A 195 -6.48 -20.22 16.76
C ASP A 195 -7.97 -19.88 17.01
N VAL A 196 -8.34 -18.61 16.81
CA VAL A 196 -9.71 -18.09 16.95
C VAL A 196 -10.07 -17.19 15.77
N PRO A 197 -11.36 -17.01 15.43
CA PRO A 197 -11.76 -16.03 14.45
C PRO A 197 -11.38 -14.61 14.89
N VAL A 198 -10.76 -13.84 13.99
CA VAL A 198 -10.38 -12.44 14.23
C VAL A 198 -10.92 -11.55 13.12
N LYS A 199 -11.61 -10.49 13.54
CA LYS A 199 -12.08 -9.43 12.65
C LYS A 199 -11.32 -8.14 12.90
N CYS A 200 -10.73 -7.59 11.84
CA CYS A 200 -10.10 -6.27 11.84
C CYS A 200 -10.89 -5.33 10.93
N THR A 201 -11.35 -4.22 11.47
CA THR A 201 -12.04 -3.17 10.71
C THR A 201 -11.41 -1.83 11.06
N LEU A 202 -10.86 -1.15 10.07
CA LEU A 202 -10.27 0.17 10.26
C LEU A 202 -11.34 1.22 10.57
N SER A 203 -11.01 2.18 11.41
CA SER A 203 -11.77 3.42 11.49
C SER A 203 -11.55 4.25 10.21
N ARG A 204 -12.37 5.28 10.00
CA ARG A 204 -12.15 6.20 8.87
C ARG A 204 -10.78 6.89 8.94
N GLU A 205 -10.34 7.22 10.12
CA GLU A 205 -9.04 7.86 10.33
C GLU A 205 -7.87 6.91 10.03
N GLU A 206 -7.95 5.67 10.51
CA GLU A 206 -6.95 4.63 10.20
C GLU A 206 -6.92 4.33 8.70
N SER A 207 -8.08 4.20 8.05
CA SER A 207 -8.20 4.01 6.61
C SER A 207 -7.49 5.15 5.85
N PHE A 208 -7.75 6.41 6.20
CA PHE A 208 -7.09 7.56 5.57
C PHE A 208 -5.58 7.61 5.78
N ARG A 209 -5.08 7.09 6.87
CA ARG A 209 -3.64 7.04 7.15
C ARG A 209 -2.96 5.86 6.47
N MET A 210 -3.63 4.73 6.35
CA MET A 210 -3.01 3.46 6.00
C MET A 210 -2.94 3.21 4.50
N HIS A 211 -4.04 3.30 3.75
CA HIS A 211 -4.03 2.90 2.35
C HIS A 211 -3.30 3.90 1.43
N ALA A 212 -2.78 3.38 0.30
CA ALA A 212 -2.14 4.19 -0.72
C ALA A 212 -3.08 5.26 -1.28
N LYS A 213 -2.51 6.38 -1.73
CA LYS A 213 -3.24 7.50 -2.34
C LYS A 213 -2.91 7.60 -3.82
N ARG A 214 -3.80 8.23 -4.61
CA ARG A 214 -3.42 8.61 -5.95
C ARG A 214 -2.20 9.55 -5.89
N HIS A 215 -1.15 9.18 -6.62
CA HIS A 215 0.08 9.96 -6.65
C HIS A 215 -0.15 11.34 -7.30
N PRO A 216 0.43 12.41 -6.76
CA PRO A 216 0.57 13.67 -7.48
C PRO A 216 1.56 13.49 -8.63
N ILE A 217 1.29 14.11 -9.76
CA ILE A 217 2.12 14.01 -10.96
C ILE A 217 2.42 15.42 -11.46
N THR A 218 3.70 15.70 -11.69
CA THR A 218 4.14 16.88 -12.44
C THR A 218 4.47 16.44 -13.87
N MET A 219 3.81 17.04 -14.85
CA MET A 219 3.90 16.69 -16.25
C MET A 219 4.34 17.89 -17.06
N HIS A 220 5.43 17.76 -17.80
CA HIS A 220 5.87 18.76 -18.76
C HIS A 220 5.52 18.27 -20.15
N TYR A 221 4.70 19.02 -20.88
CA TYR A 221 4.26 18.70 -22.23
C TYR A 221 4.73 19.74 -23.22
N GLU A 222 5.27 19.26 -24.34
CA GLU A 222 5.45 20.05 -25.55
C GLU A 222 4.71 19.35 -26.68
N ALA A 223 3.96 20.12 -27.46
CA ALA A 223 3.22 19.63 -28.61
C ALA A 223 3.32 20.61 -29.78
N GLY A 224 3.59 20.09 -30.96
CA GLY A 224 3.67 20.88 -32.19
C GLY A 224 2.67 20.41 -33.25
N CYS A 225 2.10 21.34 -34.00
CA CYS A 225 1.21 21.03 -35.10
C CYS A 225 1.47 21.95 -36.35
N ASP A 226 0.92 21.53 -37.49
CA ASP A 226 0.84 22.35 -38.69
C ASP A 226 -0.36 23.34 -38.65
N ASP A 227 -0.54 24.13 -39.70
CA ASP A 227 -1.63 25.10 -39.83
C ASP A 227 -3.04 24.46 -39.82
N ASN A 228 -3.15 23.16 -40.05
CA ASN A 228 -4.41 22.41 -40.02
C ASN A 228 -4.66 21.69 -38.69
N GLY A 229 -3.78 21.89 -37.72
CA GLY A 229 -3.87 21.23 -36.38
C GLY A 229 -3.40 19.78 -36.39
N LYS A 230 -2.75 19.29 -37.43
CA LYS A 230 -2.16 17.94 -37.45
C LYS A 230 -0.85 17.95 -36.67
N LEU A 231 -0.73 17.04 -35.69
CA LEU A 231 0.51 16.85 -34.94
C LEU A 231 1.66 16.42 -35.82
N VAL A 232 2.83 16.96 -35.58
CA VAL A 232 4.05 16.73 -36.37
C VAL A 232 5.13 16.04 -35.53
#